data_3ac003ee70ee3cb87caf64482edda235
#
_entry.id   3ac003ee70ee3cb87caf64482edda235
#
_cell.length_a   1.000
_cell.length_b   1.000
_cell.length_c   1.000
_cell.angle_alpha   90.00
_cell.angle_beta   90.00
_cell.angle_gamma   90.00
#
_symmetry.space_group_name_H-M   'P 1'
#
loop_
_entity.id
_entity.type
_entity.pdbx_description
1 polymer ?
#
loop_
_entity_poly.entity_id
_entity_poly.type
_entity_poly.pdbx_seq_one_letter_code
_entity_poly.pdbx_strand_id
1 'polypeptide(L)'
;MSEHHSHEHHDHSSHAHIPQDKKILALSFAIITGFMVVEFIGGYWFNSLALMADAGHMANDSLSLFLALLALFLSAQKQRYIALLNSGSLIVVALMILVEAIQRWQNPIEMMALPMLGVASLGLLVNLFVAKIMLNSDHDNLNIKAAYLHVLTDLFGSIIAILSGLSAYLLGWLWVDPLASIILSVLVLKSGIGTFRLALKNI
;
A
#
# COMPACT_ATOMS: atom_id res chain seq x y z
N MET A 1 61.38 -13.39 -27.21
CA MET A 1 60.53 -14.34 -26.51
C MET A 1 59.67 -13.50 -25.56
N SER A 2 58.52 -13.08 -26.01
CA SER A 2 57.58 -12.26 -25.24
C SER A 2 56.28 -13.04 -25.15
N GLU A 3 55.98 -13.57 -23.95
CA GLU A 3 54.75 -14.29 -23.67
C GLU A 3 53.60 -13.28 -23.42
N HIS A 4 52.61 -13.35 -24.29
CA HIS A 4 51.33 -12.65 -24.12
C HIS A 4 50.46 -13.47 -23.19
N HIS A 5 50.25 -12.98 -21.96
CA HIS A 5 49.14 -13.45 -21.11
C HIS A 5 47.85 -12.76 -21.53
N SER A 6 46.98 -13.49 -22.21
CA SER A 6 45.60 -13.11 -22.45
C SER A 6 44.80 -13.29 -21.15
N HIS A 7 44.35 -12.18 -20.54
CA HIS A 7 43.36 -12.20 -19.48
C HIS A 7 41.98 -12.45 -20.11
N GLU A 8 41.44 -13.66 -19.94
CA GLU A 8 40.04 -13.94 -20.19
C GLU A 8 39.19 -13.17 -19.16
N HIS A 9 38.49 -12.16 -19.65
CA HIS A 9 37.40 -11.53 -18.90
C HIS A 9 36.23 -12.52 -18.85
N HIS A 10 36.01 -13.15 -17.69
CA HIS A 10 34.76 -13.81 -17.38
C HIS A 10 33.68 -12.76 -17.22
N ASP A 11 32.95 -12.53 -18.28
CA ASP A 11 31.72 -11.75 -18.32
C ASP A 11 30.64 -12.53 -17.56
N HIS A 12 30.52 -12.30 -16.25
CA HIS A 12 29.42 -12.84 -15.46
C HIS A 12 28.14 -12.10 -15.88
N SER A 13 27.46 -12.66 -16.86
CA SER A 13 26.14 -12.22 -17.31
C SER A 13 25.12 -12.31 -16.17
N SER A 14 24.89 -11.17 -15.50
CA SER A 14 23.85 -10.93 -14.50
C SER A 14 22.42 -10.89 -15.07
N HIS A 15 22.18 -11.53 -16.23
CA HIS A 15 20.91 -11.42 -16.96
C HIS A 15 19.80 -12.40 -16.54
N ALA A 16 20.05 -13.32 -15.57
CA ALA A 16 19.07 -14.36 -15.23
C ALA A 16 18.01 -13.94 -14.19
N HIS A 17 18.26 -12.89 -13.37
CA HIS A 17 17.37 -12.54 -12.26
C HIS A 17 16.27 -11.51 -12.61
N ILE A 18 16.50 -10.64 -13.57
CA ILE A 18 15.58 -9.56 -13.94
C ILE A 18 14.17 -10.03 -14.39
N PRO A 19 13.97 -11.13 -15.16
CA PRO A 19 12.64 -11.59 -15.55
C PRO A 19 11.81 -12.15 -14.38
N GLN A 20 12.44 -12.76 -13.39
CA GLN A 20 11.77 -13.38 -12.24
C GLN A 20 11.30 -12.32 -11.26
N ASP A 21 12.12 -11.33 -10.99
CA ASP A 21 11.79 -10.20 -10.12
C ASP A 21 10.63 -9.37 -10.67
N LYS A 22 10.56 -9.13 -11.97
CA LYS A 22 9.43 -8.45 -12.62
C LYS A 22 8.12 -9.21 -12.45
N LYS A 23 8.14 -10.54 -12.56
CA LYS A 23 6.95 -11.38 -12.37
C LYS A 23 6.47 -11.34 -10.92
N ILE A 24 7.41 -11.43 -9.97
CA ILE A 24 7.09 -11.34 -8.53
C ILE A 24 6.49 -9.98 -8.20
N LEU A 25 7.09 -8.90 -8.69
CA LEU A 25 6.58 -7.54 -8.47
C LEU A 25 5.18 -7.35 -9.07
N ALA A 26 4.95 -7.82 -10.30
CA ALA A 26 3.65 -7.73 -10.96
C ALA A 26 2.58 -8.58 -10.26
N LEU A 27 2.94 -9.78 -9.80
CA LEU A 27 2.03 -10.66 -9.05
C LEU A 27 1.66 -10.02 -7.70
N SER A 28 2.65 -9.53 -6.96
CA SER A 28 2.45 -8.85 -5.67
C SER A 28 1.55 -7.62 -5.85
N PHE A 29 1.80 -6.80 -6.86
CA PHE A 29 0.97 -5.67 -7.22
C PHE A 29 -0.48 -6.08 -7.52
N ALA A 30 -0.71 -7.11 -8.32
CA ALA A 30 -2.05 -7.58 -8.67
C ALA A 30 -2.81 -8.10 -7.43
N ILE A 31 -2.14 -8.85 -6.54
CA ILE A 31 -2.74 -9.37 -5.31
C ILE A 31 -3.11 -8.22 -4.37
N ILE A 32 -2.19 -7.29 -4.10
CA ILE A 32 -2.39 -6.15 -3.21
C ILE A 32 -3.51 -5.26 -3.74
N THR A 33 -3.48 -4.91 -5.04
CA THR A 33 -4.51 -4.06 -5.64
C THR A 33 -5.89 -4.74 -5.64
N GLY A 34 -5.95 -6.03 -5.92
CA GLY A 34 -7.20 -6.80 -5.84
C GLY A 34 -7.75 -6.84 -4.41
N PHE A 35 -6.89 -7.03 -3.41
CA PHE A 35 -7.31 -7.05 -2.03
C PHE A 35 -7.72 -5.66 -1.51
N MET A 36 -7.04 -4.60 -1.89
CA MET A 36 -7.41 -3.21 -1.62
C MET A 36 -8.88 -2.92 -1.99
N VAL A 37 -9.33 -3.41 -3.15
CA VAL A 37 -10.73 -3.25 -3.56
C VAL A 37 -11.68 -3.98 -2.61
N VAL A 38 -11.32 -5.19 -2.16
CA VAL A 38 -12.10 -5.96 -1.18
C VAL A 38 -12.19 -5.23 0.15
N GLU A 39 -11.09 -4.64 0.62
CA GLU A 39 -11.05 -3.85 1.86
C GLU A 39 -11.89 -2.58 1.76
N PHE A 40 -11.79 -1.87 0.65
CA PHE A 40 -12.59 -0.66 0.46
C PHE A 40 -14.09 -0.95 0.46
N ILE A 41 -14.52 -1.98 -0.27
CA ILE A 41 -15.91 -2.42 -0.31
C ILE A 41 -16.36 -2.93 1.07
N GLY A 42 -15.53 -3.75 1.72
CA GLY A 42 -15.80 -4.26 3.07
C GLY A 42 -15.90 -3.14 4.10
N GLY A 43 -14.99 -2.16 4.06
CA GLY A 43 -15.03 -0.99 4.94
C GLY A 43 -16.31 -0.19 4.79
N TYR A 44 -16.75 0.03 3.57
CA TYR A 44 -18.01 0.72 3.28
C TYR A 44 -19.23 -0.07 3.76
N TRP A 45 -19.34 -1.36 3.44
CA TRP A 45 -20.51 -2.17 3.80
C TRP A 45 -20.58 -2.49 5.29
N PHE A 46 -19.44 -2.65 5.96
CA PHE A 46 -19.39 -2.99 7.38
C PHE A 46 -19.27 -1.77 8.30
N ASN A 47 -19.33 -0.56 7.72
CA ASN A 47 -19.20 0.71 8.43
C ASN A 47 -17.87 0.86 9.20
N SER A 48 -16.77 0.27 8.71
CA SER A 48 -15.43 0.43 9.30
C SER A 48 -14.62 1.49 8.56
N LEU A 49 -14.34 2.59 9.25
CA LEU A 49 -13.45 3.63 8.74
C LEU A 49 -11.98 3.18 8.76
N ALA A 50 -11.60 2.29 9.68
CA ALA A 50 -10.25 1.76 9.75
C ALA A 50 -9.92 0.95 8.49
N LEU A 51 -10.82 0.06 8.01
CA LEU A 51 -10.65 -0.63 6.73
C LEU A 51 -10.60 0.32 5.54
N MET A 52 -11.44 1.35 5.51
CA MET A 52 -11.43 2.33 4.43
C MET A 52 -10.12 3.15 4.40
N ALA A 53 -9.57 3.47 5.57
CA ALA A 53 -8.32 4.20 5.68
C ALA A 53 -7.13 3.32 5.26
N ASP A 54 -7.13 2.03 5.62
CA ASP A 54 -6.11 1.06 5.21
C ASP A 54 -6.14 0.86 3.68
N ALA A 55 -7.32 0.62 3.10
CA ALA A 55 -7.50 0.56 1.64
C ALA A 55 -7.03 1.85 0.93
N GLY A 56 -7.23 3.03 1.54
CA GLY A 56 -6.73 4.30 1.03
C GLY A 56 -5.20 4.37 1.01
N HIS A 57 -4.53 3.80 2.03
CA HIS A 57 -3.07 3.68 2.07
C HIS A 57 -2.57 2.76 0.95
N MET A 58 -3.12 1.57 0.84
CA MET A 58 -2.79 0.61 -0.21
C MET A 58 -3.02 1.17 -1.62
N ALA A 59 -4.06 2.00 -1.82
CA ALA A 59 -4.34 2.66 -3.10
C ALA A 59 -3.20 3.59 -3.53
N ASN A 60 -2.63 4.37 -2.59
CA ASN A 60 -1.48 5.23 -2.87
C ASN A 60 -0.26 4.43 -3.32
N ASP A 61 0.01 3.34 -2.63
CA ASP A 61 1.18 2.50 -2.88
C ASP A 61 1.04 1.72 -4.18
N SER A 62 -0.13 1.14 -4.43
CA SER A 62 -0.46 0.47 -5.69
C SER A 62 -0.31 1.39 -6.89
N LEU A 63 -0.76 2.65 -6.78
CA LEU A 63 -0.62 3.57 -7.89
C LEU A 63 0.81 4.05 -8.07
N SER A 64 1.58 4.21 -7.02
CA SER A 64 3.01 4.53 -7.11
C SER A 64 3.77 3.46 -7.90
N LEU A 65 3.48 2.19 -7.64
CA LEU A 65 4.02 1.06 -8.41
C LEU A 65 3.51 1.04 -9.86
N PHE A 66 2.22 1.30 -10.07
CA PHE A 66 1.63 1.39 -11.41
C PHE A 66 2.26 2.52 -12.24
N LEU A 67 2.47 3.69 -11.63
CA LEU A 67 3.13 4.81 -12.28
C LEU A 67 4.59 4.49 -12.64
N ALA A 68 5.30 3.76 -11.78
CA ALA A 68 6.66 3.30 -12.07
C ALA A 68 6.69 2.34 -13.29
N LEU A 69 5.68 1.47 -13.43
CA LEU A 69 5.52 0.61 -14.62
C LEU A 69 5.13 1.42 -15.86
N LEU A 70 4.23 2.39 -15.73
CA LEU A 70 3.81 3.27 -16.84
C LEU A 70 4.91 4.23 -17.25
N ALA A 71 5.89 4.51 -16.40
CA ALA A 71 7.02 5.37 -16.72
C ALA A 71 7.78 4.92 -17.97
N LEU A 72 7.72 3.63 -18.28
CA LEU A 72 8.34 3.07 -19.48
C LEU A 72 7.58 3.41 -20.78
N PHE A 73 6.29 3.81 -20.69
CA PHE A 73 5.39 3.99 -21.83
C PHE A 73 4.82 5.41 -21.97
N LEU A 74 4.86 6.21 -20.90
CA LEU A 74 4.31 7.56 -20.87
C LEU A 74 5.40 8.62 -20.81
N SER A 75 5.15 9.78 -21.46
CA SER A 75 6.03 10.94 -21.28
C SER A 75 6.01 11.40 -19.80
N ALA A 76 7.15 11.92 -19.33
CA ALA A 76 7.32 12.40 -17.98
C ALA A 76 6.22 13.41 -17.56
N GLN A 77 5.75 14.23 -18.49
CA GLN A 77 4.68 15.19 -18.25
C GLN A 77 3.34 14.51 -17.94
N LYS A 78 2.96 13.47 -18.68
CA LYS A 78 1.71 12.71 -18.43
C LYS A 78 1.76 11.97 -17.10
N GLN A 79 2.90 11.38 -16.75
CA GLN A 79 3.10 10.73 -15.46
C GLN A 79 2.86 11.68 -14.29
N ARG A 80 3.36 12.92 -14.39
CA ARG A 80 3.18 13.96 -13.36
C ARG A 80 1.72 14.34 -13.16
N TYR A 81 0.97 14.54 -14.24
CA TYR A 81 -0.47 14.83 -14.15
C TYR A 81 -1.25 13.70 -13.47
N ILE A 82 -0.95 12.45 -13.81
CA ILE A 82 -1.59 11.30 -13.18
C ILE A 82 -1.21 11.23 -11.70
N ALA A 83 0.07 11.46 -11.35
CA ALA A 83 0.53 11.50 -9.97
C ALA A 83 -0.14 12.62 -9.16
N LEU A 84 -0.34 13.81 -9.75
CA LEU A 84 -1.06 14.91 -9.11
C LEU A 84 -2.53 14.58 -8.86
N LEU A 85 -3.22 14.05 -9.88
CA LEU A 85 -4.63 13.66 -9.75
C LEU A 85 -4.80 12.60 -8.66
N ASN A 86 -3.95 11.59 -8.65
CA ASN A 86 -4.02 10.54 -7.65
C ASN A 86 -3.73 11.07 -6.24
N SER A 87 -2.59 11.71 -6.05
CA SER A 87 -2.23 12.23 -4.73
C SER A 87 -3.24 13.27 -4.23
N GLY A 88 -3.82 14.07 -5.14
CA GLY A 88 -4.92 14.98 -4.83
C GLY A 88 -6.18 14.24 -4.36
N SER A 89 -6.60 13.17 -5.06
CA SER A 89 -7.75 12.36 -4.67
C SER A 89 -7.54 11.67 -3.33
N LEU A 90 -6.35 11.17 -3.05
CA LEU A 90 -6.00 10.56 -1.76
C LEU A 90 -6.06 11.56 -0.60
N ILE A 91 -5.56 12.78 -0.81
CA ILE A 91 -5.68 13.84 0.19
C ILE A 91 -7.15 14.12 0.51
N VAL A 92 -8.01 14.21 -0.52
CA VAL A 92 -9.45 14.43 -0.33
C VAL A 92 -10.08 13.27 0.43
N VAL A 93 -9.80 12.01 0.04
CA VAL A 93 -10.34 10.83 0.74
C VAL A 93 -9.86 10.77 2.18
N ALA A 94 -8.58 11.00 2.45
CA ALA A 94 -8.05 11.02 3.82
C ALA A 94 -8.71 12.10 4.69
N LEU A 95 -8.94 13.29 4.14
CA LEU A 95 -9.65 14.35 4.85
C LEU A 95 -11.11 13.99 5.11
N MET A 96 -11.80 13.37 4.14
CA MET A 96 -13.17 12.88 4.33
C MET A 96 -13.25 11.84 5.46
N ILE A 97 -12.33 10.88 5.48
CA ILE A 97 -12.26 9.86 6.55
C ILE A 97 -11.98 10.52 7.90
N LEU A 98 -11.08 11.51 7.97
CA LEU A 98 -10.80 12.26 9.21
C LEU A 98 -12.04 12.98 9.74
N VAL A 99 -12.77 13.68 8.87
CA VAL A 99 -14.00 14.37 9.26
C VAL A 99 -15.05 13.37 9.76
N GLU A 100 -15.25 12.28 9.04
CA GLU A 100 -16.18 11.22 9.43
C GLU A 100 -15.77 10.56 10.76
N ALA A 101 -14.47 10.31 10.97
CA ALA A 101 -13.96 9.75 12.22
C ALA A 101 -14.22 10.66 13.42
N ILE A 102 -14.07 11.98 13.26
CA ILE A 102 -14.39 12.96 14.31
C ILE A 102 -15.89 12.96 14.61
N GLN A 103 -16.74 12.86 13.59
CA GLN A 103 -18.20 12.80 13.76
C GLN A 103 -18.61 11.50 14.47
N ARG A 104 -18.03 10.36 14.13
CA ARG A 104 -18.30 9.07 14.77
C ARG A 104 -17.75 9.00 16.20
N TRP A 105 -16.71 9.76 16.52
CA TRP A 105 -16.25 9.91 17.90
C TRP A 105 -17.31 10.56 18.79
N GLN A 106 -18.03 11.55 18.25
CA GLN A 106 -19.11 12.24 18.96
C GLN A 106 -20.43 11.47 18.93
N ASN A 107 -20.72 10.80 17.82
CA ASN A 107 -21.93 10.03 17.58
C ASN A 107 -21.55 8.63 17.06
N PRO A 108 -21.24 7.67 17.94
CA PRO A 108 -20.81 6.34 17.54
C PRO A 108 -21.87 5.65 16.68
N ILE A 109 -21.44 5.07 15.56
CA ILE A 109 -22.28 4.27 14.66
C ILE A 109 -21.96 2.80 14.89
N GLU A 110 -22.98 1.94 14.86
CA GLU A 110 -22.79 0.48 14.91
C GLU A 110 -22.04 0.02 13.66
N MET A 111 -21.00 -0.75 13.91
CA MET A 111 -20.17 -1.38 12.90
C MET A 111 -20.39 -2.88 12.93
N MET A 112 -20.37 -3.52 11.77
CA MET A 112 -20.45 -4.98 11.65
C MET A 112 -19.09 -5.60 11.96
N ALA A 113 -18.76 -5.69 13.25
CA ALA A 113 -17.41 -6.05 13.72
C ALA A 113 -16.93 -7.43 13.23
N LEU A 114 -17.80 -8.45 13.21
CA LEU A 114 -17.40 -9.81 12.84
C LEU A 114 -17.03 -9.93 11.34
N PRO A 115 -17.85 -9.47 10.37
CA PRO A 115 -17.45 -9.43 8.96
C PRO A 115 -16.21 -8.55 8.71
N MET A 116 -16.12 -7.41 9.39
CA MET A 116 -14.93 -6.53 9.32
C MET A 116 -13.66 -7.27 9.76
N LEU A 117 -13.70 -8.00 10.89
CA LEU A 117 -12.60 -8.83 11.35
C LEU A 117 -12.20 -9.90 10.32
N GLY A 118 -13.17 -10.47 9.62
CA GLY A 118 -12.92 -11.43 8.54
C GLY A 118 -12.09 -10.81 7.42
N VAL A 119 -12.46 -9.62 6.96
CA VAL A 119 -11.72 -8.90 5.91
C VAL A 119 -10.35 -8.46 6.40
N ALA A 120 -10.23 -7.86 7.59
CA ALA A 120 -8.94 -7.43 8.15
C ALA A 120 -7.98 -8.61 8.37
N SER A 121 -8.49 -9.76 8.84
CA SER A 121 -7.68 -10.98 9.01
C SER A 121 -7.22 -11.55 7.67
N LEU A 122 -8.07 -11.51 6.65
CA LEU A 122 -7.70 -11.89 5.29
C LEU A 122 -6.61 -10.96 4.74
N GLY A 123 -6.71 -9.65 4.99
CA GLY A 123 -5.69 -8.66 4.64
C GLY A 123 -4.34 -8.97 5.24
N LEU A 124 -4.33 -9.25 6.55
CA LEU A 124 -3.10 -9.65 7.22
C LEU A 124 -2.47 -10.90 6.55
N LEU A 125 -3.27 -11.91 6.22
CA LEU A 125 -2.79 -13.13 5.56
C LEU A 125 -2.26 -12.85 4.14
N VAL A 126 -2.95 -12.03 3.37
CA VAL A 126 -2.54 -11.61 2.01
C VAL A 126 -1.21 -10.87 2.08
N ASN A 127 -1.07 -9.90 2.98
CA ASN A 127 0.14 -9.12 3.15
C ASN A 127 1.31 -9.98 3.64
N LEU A 128 1.09 -10.91 4.57
CA LEU A 128 2.09 -11.90 4.98
C LEU A 128 2.54 -12.80 3.83
N PHE A 129 1.60 -13.24 2.99
CA PHE A 129 1.88 -14.07 1.83
C PHE A 129 2.73 -13.30 0.80
N VAL A 130 2.38 -12.06 0.50
CA VAL A 130 3.15 -11.21 -0.41
C VAL A 130 4.52 -10.89 0.16
N ALA A 131 4.62 -10.55 1.45
CA ALA A 131 5.90 -10.34 2.13
C ALA A 131 6.81 -11.57 2.01
N LYS A 132 6.26 -12.79 2.20
CA LYS A 132 7.00 -14.05 2.07
C LYS A 132 7.50 -14.30 0.65
N ILE A 133 6.68 -14.00 -0.37
CA ILE A 133 7.10 -14.11 -1.77
C ILE A 133 8.27 -13.16 -2.05
N MET A 134 8.19 -11.93 -1.53
CA MET A 134 9.20 -10.90 -1.76
C MET A 134 10.49 -11.12 -0.97
N LEU A 135 10.43 -11.82 0.17
CA LEU A 135 11.63 -12.16 0.97
C LEU A 135 12.69 -12.95 0.18
N ASN A 136 12.26 -13.75 -0.79
CA ASN A 136 13.15 -14.57 -1.62
C ASN A 136 13.65 -13.84 -2.88
N SER A 137 13.34 -12.56 -3.03
CA SER A 137 13.72 -11.73 -4.17
C SER A 137 15.03 -10.96 -3.89
N ASP A 138 15.63 -10.42 -4.93
CA ASP A 138 16.87 -9.65 -4.82
C ASP A 138 16.65 -8.29 -4.13
N HIS A 139 17.01 -8.20 -2.84
CA HIS A 139 16.88 -6.98 -2.04
C HIS A 139 17.92 -5.89 -2.36
N ASP A 140 18.91 -6.18 -3.21
CA ASP A 140 19.82 -5.15 -3.72
C ASP A 140 19.11 -4.27 -4.77
N ASN A 141 18.00 -4.75 -5.33
CA ASN A 141 17.14 -3.97 -6.20
C ASN A 141 16.27 -2.99 -5.38
N LEU A 142 16.49 -1.68 -5.57
CA LEU A 142 15.79 -0.61 -4.85
C LEU A 142 14.26 -0.69 -4.98
N ASN A 143 13.74 -1.13 -6.14
CA ASN A 143 12.29 -1.24 -6.36
C ASN A 143 11.69 -2.37 -5.54
N ILE A 144 12.37 -3.51 -5.43
CA ILE A 144 11.93 -4.65 -4.60
C ILE A 144 11.98 -4.27 -3.14
N LYS A 145 13.05 -3.63 -2.70
CA LYS A 145 13.19 -3.15 -1.32
C LYS A 145 12.09 -2.15 -0.95
N ALA A 146 11.79 -1.21 -1.83
CA ALA A 146 10.71 -0.25 -1.62
C ALA A 146 9.34 -0.96 -1.52
N ALA A 147 9.04 -1.87 -2.45
CA ALA A 147 7.79 -2.64 -2.43
C ALA A 147 7.66 -3.54 -1.19
N TYR A 148 8.75 -4.16 -0.73
CA TYR A 148 8.77 -4.93 0.51
C TYR A 148 8.45 -4.06 1.74
N LEU A 149 9.03 -2.85 1.83
CA LEU A 149 8.73 -1.91 2.91
C LEU A 149 7.27 -1.46 2.90
N HIS A 150 6.66 -1.28 1.72
CA HIS A 150 5.22 -1.01 1.61
C HIS A 150 4.39 -2.15 2.19
N VAL A 151 4.68 -3.39 1.81
CA VAL A 151 3.96 -4.56 2.34
C VAL A 151 4.06 -4.65 3.87
N LEU A 152 5.20 -4.29 4.45
CA LEU A 152 5.35 -4.22 5.92
C LEU A 152 4.48 -3.11 6.55
N THR A 153 4.28 -1.99 5.85
CA THR A 153 3.39 -0.92 6.31
C THR A 153 1.92 -1.37 6.25
N ASP A 154 1.53 -2.09 5.19
CA ASP A 154 0.19 -2.66 5.05
C ASP A 154 -0.10 -3.71 6.14
N LEU A 155 0.91 -4.50 6.55
CA LEU A 155 0.77 -5.40 7.71
C LEU A 155 0.40 -4.63 8.99
N PHE A 156 1.00 -3.46 9.20
CA PHE A 156 0.70 -2.62 10.35
C PHE A 156 -0.73 -2.07 10.29
N GLY A 157 -1.21 -1.63 9.12
CA GLY A 157 -2.59 -1.21 8.89
C GLY A 157 -3.60 -2.32 9.20
N SER A 158 -3.36 -3.52 8.67
CA SER A 158 -4.21 -4.70 8.94
C SER A 158 -4.27 -5.07 10.43
N ILE A 159 -3.15 -4.96 11.16
CA ILE A 159 -3.13 -5.19 12.62
C ILE A 159 -4.00 -4.15 13.34
N ILE A 160 -3.91 -2.88 12.98
CA ILE A 160 -4.71 -1.81 13.56
C ILE A 160 -6.20 -2.07 13.30
N ALA A 161 -6.57 -2.47 12.07
CA ALA A 161 -7.95 -2.80 11.72
C ALA A 161 -8.47 -4.01 12.53
N ILE A 162 -7.66 -5.06 12.71
CA ILE A 162 -8.02 -6.22 13.54
C ILE A 162 -8.24 -5.81 15.00
N LEU A 163 -7.35 -4.99 15.57
CA LEU A 163 -7.48 -4.50 16.94
C LEU A 163 -8.76 -3.66 17.11
N SER A 164 -9.10 -2.84 16.11
CA SER A 164 -10.35 -2.08 16.08
C SER A 164 -11.57 -3.01 16.10
N GLY A 165 -11.64 -3.93 15.14
CA GLY A 165 -12.75 -4.88 15.05
C GLY A 165 -12.90 -5.79 16.28
N LEU A 166 -11.76 -6.25 16.84
CA LEU A 166 -11.77 -7.09 18.04
C LEU A 166 -12.26 -6.32 19.27
N SER A 167 -11.85 -5.05 19.41
CA SER A 167 -12.31 -4.17 20.47
C SER A 167 -13.81 -3.93 20.39
N ALA A 168 -14.36 -3.70 19.21
CA ALA A 168 -15.78 -3.54 18.99
C ALA A 168 -16.55 -4.85 19.28
N TYR A 169 -16.02 -6.00 18.82
CA TYR A 169 -16.68 -7.30 18.98
C TYR A 169 -16.72 -7.79 20.42
N LEU A 170 -15.55 -7.72 21.13
CA LEU A 170 -15.41 -8.29 22.47
C LEU A 170 -15.85 -7.32 23.57
N LEU A 171 -15.57 -6.03 23.40
CA LEU A 171 -15.72 -5.01 24.44
C LEU A 171 -16.84 -4.02 24.16
N GLY A 172 -17.42 -4.04 22.94
CA GLY A 172 -18.39 -3.03 22.51
C GLY A 172 -17.78 -1.63 22.34
N TRP A 173 -16.46 -1.52 22.22
CA TRP A 173 -15.75 -0.24 22.13
C TRP A 173 -15.76 0.30 20.69
N LEU A 174 -16.87 0.89 20.30
CA LEU A 174 -17.05 1.45 18.95
C LEU A 174 -16.15 2.67 18.65
N TRP A 175 -15.60 3.33 19.67
CA TRP A 175 -14.70 4.48 19.51
C TRP A 175 -13.30 4.11 19.01
N VAL A 176 -12.92 2.84 19.08
CA VAL A 176 -11.60 2.37 18.63
C VAL A 176 -11.46 2.46 17.11
N ASP A 177 -12.52 2.20 16.35
CA ASP A 177 -12.52 2.32 14.88
C ASP A 177 -12.26 3.77 14.41
N PRO A 178 -12.97 4.79 14.90
CA PRO A 178 -12.61 6.19 14.63
C PRO A 178 -11.18 6.55 15.01
N LEU A 179 -10.68 6.08 16.16
CA LEU A 179 -9.30 6.34 16.57
C LEU A 179 -8.28 5.70 15.61
N ALA A 180 -8.48 4.43 15.28
CA ALA A 180 -7.66 3.71 14.31
C ALA A 180 -7.66 4.42 12.94
N SER A 181 -8.84 4.87 12.51
CA SER A 181 -9.02 5.59 11.25
C SER A 181 -8.30 6.93 11.22
N ILE A 182 -8.29 7.67 12.33
CA ILE A 182 -7.53 8.93 12.45
C ILE A 182 -6.04 8.64 12.26
N ILE A 183 -5.51 7.63 12.93
CA ILE A 183 -4.09 7.27 12.84
C ILE A 183 -3.73 6.92 11.39
N LEU A 184 -4.49 6.02 10.77
CA LEU A 184 -4.25 5.59 9.39
C LEU A 184 -4.44 6.74 8.39
N SER A 185 -5.49 7.55 8.53
CA SER A 185 -5.75 8.70 7.64
C SER A 185 -4.65 9.76 7.72
N VAL A 186 -4.05 10.00 8.90
CA VAL A 186 -2.90 10.89 9.02
C VAL A 186 -1.69 10.35 8.26
N LEU A 187 -1.46 9.03 8.27
CA LEU A 187 -0.39 8.40 7.49
C LEU A 187 -0.65 8.56 5.98
N VAL A 188 -1.88 8.27 5.52
CA VAL A 188 -2.30 8.47 4.12
C VAL A 188 -2.15 9.93 3.70
N LEU A 189 -2.60 10.86 4.53
CA LEU A 189 -2.50 12.29 4.27
C LEU A 189 -1.04 12.75 4.14
N LYS A 190 -0.16 12.31 5.04
CA LYS A 190 1.28 12.60 4.99
C LYS A 190 1.91 12.07 3.70
N SER A 191 1.60 10.84 3.31
CA SER A 191 2.08 10.20 2.09
C SER A 191 1.54 10.93 0.84
N GLY A 192 0.24 11.20 0.78
CA GLY A 192 -0.41 11.93 -0.31
C GLY A 192 0.16 13.34 -0.51
N ILE A 193 0.35 14.11 0.57
CA ILE A 193 0.99 15.44 0.51
C ILE A 193 2.44 15.34 0.02
N GLY A 194 3.19 14.34 0.47
CA GLY A 194 4.56 14.09 0.01
C GLY A 194 4.63 13.89 -1.50
N THR A 195 3.82 12.96 -2.02
CA THR A 195 3.72 12.65 -3.45
C THR A 195 3.24 13.85 -4.26
N PHE A 196 2.24 14.58 -3.77
CA PHE A 196 1.71 15.78 -4.42
C PHE A 196 2.77 16.88 -4.55
N ARG A 197 3.53 17.15 -3.48
CA ARG A 197 4.63 18.12 -3.50
C ARG A 197 5.75 17.74 -4.46
N LEU A 198 6.11 16.45 -4.53
CA LEU A 198 7.12 15.96 -5.47
C LEU A 198 6.65 16.12 -6.92
N ALA A 199 5.39 15.81 -7.21
CA ALA A 199 4.81 15.98 -8.53
C ALA A 199 4.76 17.46 -8.96
N LEU A 200 4.48 18.39 -8.03
CA LEU A 200 4.48 19.85 -8.29
C LEU A 200 5.88 20.41 -8.57
N LYS A 201 6.90 20.00 -7.80
CA LYS A 201 8.28 20.52 -7.97
C LYS A 201 8.88 20.20 -9.32
N ASN A 202 8.35 19.22 -10.01
CA ASN A 202 8.87 18.74 -11.27
C ASN A 202 8.06 19.26 -12.48
N ILE A 203 7.07 20.15 -12.29
CA ILE A 203 6.36 20.88 -13.34
C ILE A 203 7.16 22.14 -13.70
#